data_7ba4a8889693fa221b672d91b524c678
#
_entry.id   7ba4a8889693fa221b672d91b524c678
#
_cell.length_a   1.000
_cell.length_b   1.000
_cell.length_c   1.000
_cell.angle_alpha   90.00
_cell.angle_beta   90.00
_cell.angle_gamma   90.00
#
_symmetry.space_group_name_H-M   'P 1'
#
loop_
_entity.id
_entity.type
_entity.pdbx_description
1 polymer ?
#
loop_
_entity_poly.entity_id
_entity_poly.type
_entity_poly.pdbx_seq_one_letter_code
_entity_poly.pdbx_strand_id
1 'polypeptide(L)'
;DYIKKNKIDAIISTGPPHSMHLIALGLHSSFNIPWIADFRDPWTQIDFYSQLKLSSYADNKHKKLENSVLTKASKVVTISPSCGTDLEKLGNRKVDVITNGFDVDDFLFDSNLKPLEGFMFHHIGALNKDRNPYTLWKVLGELCKENPEFKKDLIIKFTGKTDAIAFDDLKKNGILDNVQKTDYLPHSEVVKLMTQSPILLLALNNTPNNAGVLSGKLFEYLAAKRPIFGIGPPNADAAAILNETKAGSMIHFDDFEGMKTQVLNLYNKYKNNTLVVTSAAIDKFSRKSCAEAFANLLNEITVK
;
A
#
# COMPACT_ATOMS: atom_id res chain seq x y z
N ASP A 1 -4.35 -11.77 -34.94
CA ASP A 1 -3.58 -11.41 -36.15
C ASP A 1 -2.15 -10.98 -35.86
N TYR A 2 -1.87 -10.21 -34.80
CA TYR A 2 -0.51 -9.74 -34.47
C TYR A 2 0.45 -10.91 -34.16
N ILE A 3 0.06 -11.83 -33.28
CA ILE A 3 0.86 -13.01 -32.90
C ILE A 3 1.15 -13.93 -34.10
N LYS A 4 0.24 -14.02 -35.05
CA LYS A 4 0.46 -14.84 -36.28
C LYS A 4 1.50 -14.24 -37.21
N LYS A 5 1.77 -12.93 -37.11
CA LYS A 5 2.67 -12.19 -37.99
C LYS A 5 4.00 -11.84 -37.32
N ASN A 6 4.08 -11.97 -36.00
CA ASN A 6 5.24 -11.57 -35.23
C ASN A 6 5.65 -12.67 -34.26
N LYS A 7 6.96 -12.87 -34.09
CA LYS A 7 7.46 -13.75 -33.03
C LYS A 7 7.24 -13.12 -31.68
N ILE A 8 6.54 -13.83 -30.80
CA ILE A 8 6.31 -13.44 -29.42
C ILE A 8 6.92 -14.51 -28.52
N ASP A 9 7.85 -14.14 -27.65
CA ASP A 9 8.58 -15.07 -26.81
C ASP A 9 7.83 -15.32 -25.48
N ALA A 10 7.08 -14.35 -24.96
CA ALA A 10 6.26 -14.50 -23.76
C ALA A 10 5.07 -13.53 -23.74
N ILE A 11 4.08 -13.83 -22.91
CA ILE A 11 2.93 -12.99 -22.61
C ILE A 11 2.97 -12.60 -21.13
N ILE A 12 2.64 -11.36 -20.81
CA ILE A 12 2.34 -10.93 -19.45
C ILE A 12 0.92 -10.41 -19.44
N SER A 13 0.11 -10.87 -18.51
CA SER A 13 -1.19 -10.30 -18.21
C SER A 13 -1.21 -9.79 -16.78
N THR A 14 -1.80 -8.62 -16.55
CA THR A 14 -1.94 -8.06 -15.21
C THR A 14 -3.42 -7.80 -14.89
N GLY A 15 -3.83 -8.03 -13.67
CA GLY A 15 -5.17 -7.82 -13.17
C GLY A 15 -5.19 -7.09 -11.83
N PRO A 16 -6.23 -6.25 -11.55
CA PRO A 16 -7.51 -6.15 -12.26
C PRO A 16 -7.45 -5.32 -13.57
N PRO A 17 -8.41 -5.47 -14.49
CA PRO A 17 -9.51 -6.46 -14.47
C PRO A 17 -9.00 -7.87 -14.78
N HIS A 18 -9.43 -8.85 -14.01
CA HIS A 18 -8.97 -10.25 -14.14
C HIS A 18 -9.35 -10.92 -15.46
N SER A 19 -10.28 -10.33 -16.23
CA SER A 19 -10.58 -10.77 -17.61
C SER A 19 -9.35 -10.69 -18.52
N MET A 20 -8.34 -9.87 -18.22
CA MET A 20 -7.07 -9.83 -18.96
C MET A 20 -6.33 -11.16 -18.88
N HIS A 21 -6.38 -11.84 -17.72
CA HIS A 21 -5.81 -13.18 -17.57
C HIS A 21 -6.51 -14.22 -18.46
N LEU A 22 -7.84 -14.07 -18.69
CA LEU A 22 -8.57 -14.99 -19.57
C LEU A 22 -8.19 -14.82 -21.04
N ILE A 23 -7.89 -13.59 -21.47
CA ILE A 23 -7.34 -13.30 -22.79
C ILE A 23 -5.98 -14.00 -22.95
N ALA A 24 -5.09 -13.80 -21.97
CA ALA A 24 -3.78 -14.42 -21.98
C ALA A 24 -3.83 -15.95 -21.94
N LEU A 25 -4.75 -16.51 -21.13
CA LEU A 25 -5.02 -17.95 -21.08
C LEU A 25 -5.42 -18.51 -22.46
N GLY A 26 -6.32 -17.80 -23.17
CA GLY A 26 -6.71 -18.18 -24.54
C GLY A 26 -5.54 -18.13 -25.52
N LEU A 27 -4.70 -17.10 -25.45
CA LEU A 27 -3.52 -16.97 -26.29
C LEU A 27 -2.45 -18.03 -25.98
N HIS A 28 -2.16 -18.24 -24.69
CA HIS A 28 -1.24 -19.29 -24.23
C HIS A 28 -1.69 -20.66 -24.74
N SER A 29 -2.97 -21.00 -24.57
CA SER A 29 -3.53 -22.29 -25.01
C SER A 29 -3.52 -22.46 -26.54
N SER A 30 -3.73 -21.38 -27.29
CA SER A 30 -3.82 -21.45 -28.77
C SER A 30 -2.46 -21.43 -29.47
N PHE A 31 -1.46 -20.79 -28.89
CA PHE A 31 -0.16 -20.55 -29.54
C PHE A 31 1.02 -21.17 -28.78
N ASN A 32 0.78 -21.79 -27.64
CA ASN A 32 1.81 -22.38 -26.77
C ASN A 32 2.92 -21.37 -26.37
N ILE A 33 2.55 -20.08 -26.19
CA ILE A 33 3.47 -19.03 -25.80
C ILE A 33 3.54 -19.00 -24.25
N PRO A 34 4.73 -19.01 -23.63
CA PRO A 34 4.88 -18.90 -22.19
C PRO A 34 4.16 -17.65 -21.64
N TRP A 35 3.59 -17.76 -20.43
CA TRP A 35 2.72 -16.72 -19.89
C TRP A 35 2.95 -16.49 -18.40
N ILE A 36 3.15 -15.22 -18.00
CA ILE A 36 3.14 -14.77 -16.61
C ILE A 36 1.78 -14.13 -16.31
N ALA A 37 1.10 -14.64 -15.29
CA ALA A 37 -0.12 -14.03 -14.75
C ALA A 37 0.23 -13.19 -13.50
N ASP A 38 0.14 -11.87 -13.61
CA ASP A 38 0.46 -10.90 -12.55
C ASP A 38 -0.82 -10.46 -11.83
N PHE A 39 -1.03 -11.02 -10.64
CA PHE A 39 -2.15 -10.71 -9.75
C PHE A 39 -1.77 -9.54 -8.85
N ARG A 40 -2.01 -8.31 -9.31
CA ARG A 40 -1.80 -7.10 -8.49
C ARG A 40 -2.77 -7.03 -7.32
N ASP A 41 -3.98 -7.53 -7.53
CA ASP A 41 -4.97 -7.76 -6.49
C ASP A 41 -5.49 -9.20 -6.60
N PRO A 42 -5.88 -9.83 -5.48
CA PRO A 42 -6.54 -11.14 -5.51
C PRO A 42 -7.85 -11.06 -6.30
N TRP A 43 -8.27 -12.14 -6.93
CA TRP A 43 -9.53 -12.15 -7.69
C TRP A 43 -10.72 -12.43 -6.77
N THR A 44 -10.83 -13.67 -6.26
CA THR A 44 -11.97 -14.05 -5.40
C THR A 44 -11.74 -13.75 -3.92
N GLN A 45 -10.55 -13.36 -3.54
CA GLN A 45 -10.17 -13.02 -2.16
C GLN A 45 -9.97 -11.53 -1.93
N ILE A 46 -10.32 -10.68 -2.92
CA ILE A 46 -10.26 -9.24 -2.75
C ILE A 46 -11.16 -8.80 -1.59
N ASP A 47 -10.75 -7.82 -0.83
CA ASP A 47 -11.36 -7.38 0.43
C ASP A 47 -12.86 -7.01 0.30
N PHE A 48 -13.30 -6.52 -0.86
CA PHE A 48 -14.70 -6.19 -1.15
C PHE A 48 -15.48 -7.27 -1.90
N TYR A 49 -14.92 -8.48 -2.10
CA TYR A 49 -15.57 -9.53 -2.92
C TYR A 49 -16.99 -9.88 -2.45
N SER A 50 -17.18 -9.95 -1.14
CA SER A 50 -18.50 -10.20 -0.54
C SER A 50 -19.54 -9.12 -0.86
N GLN A 51 -19.10 -7.89 -1.10
CA GLN A 51 -19.95 -6.75 -1.43
C GLN A 51 -20.51 -6.84 -2.87
N LEU A 52 -19.92 -7.67 -3.73
CA LEU A 52 -20.40 -7.90 -5.09
C LEU A 52 -21.74 -8.66 -5.11
N LYS A 53 -22.13 -9.29 -3.99
CA LYS A 53 -23.40 -10.04 -3.83
C LYS A 53 -23.67 -11.01 -4.99
N LEU A 54 -22.66 -11.75 -5.40
CA LEU A 54 -22.74 -12.68 -6.53
C LEU A 54 -23.70 -13.83 -6.21
N SER A 55 -24.42 -14.31 -7.24
CA SER A 55 -25.15 -15.58 -7.14
C SER A 55 -24.15 -16.74 -7.00
N SER A 56 -24.57 -17.86 -6.42
CA SER A 56 -23.73 -19.06 -6.29
C SER A 56 -23.17 -19.55 -7.65
N TYR A 57 -23.92 -19.35 -8.73
CA TYR A 57 -23.45 -19.67 -10.08
C TYR A 57 -22.29 -18.75 -10.50
N ALA A 58 -22.43 -17.44 -10.30
CA ALA A 58 -21.41 -16.47 -10.65
C ALA A 58 -20.15 -16.64 -9.79
N ASP A 59 -20.29 -16.84 -8.48
CA ASP A 59 -19.19 -17.12 -7.56
C ASP A 59 -18.42 -18.38 -7.97
N ASN A 60 -19.11 -19.49 -8.22
CA ASN A 60 -18.50 -20.73 -8.69
C ASN A 60 -17.79 -20.55 -10.04
N LYS A 61 -18.32 -19.72 -10.94
CA LYS A 61 -17.69 -19.39 -12.21
C LYS A 61 -16.40 -18.61 -12.00
N HIS A 62 -16.40 -17.59 -11.13
CA HIS A 62 -15.20 -16.82 -10.79
C HIS A 62 -14.11 -17.74 -10.23
N LYS A 63 -14.43 -18.59 -9.25
CA LYS A 63 -13.48 -19.53 -8.65
C LYS A 63 -12.89 -20.51 -9.68
N LYS A 64 -13.70 -21.03 -10.59
CA LYS A 64 -13.22 -21.92 -11.68
C LYS A 64 -12.30 -21.18 -12.65
N LEU A 65 -12.63 -19.94 -13.01
CA LEU A 65 -11.80 -19.13 -13.91
C LEU A 65 -10.48 -18.77 -13.27
N GLU A 66 -10.49 -18.32 -12.02
CA GLU A 66 -9.28 -18.04 -11.25
C GLU A 66 -8.37 -19.27 -11.13
N ASN A 67 -8.93 -20.41 -10.73
CA ASN A 67 -8.16 -21.66 -10.65
C ASN A 67 -7.59 -22.07 -12.03
N SER A 68 -8.32 -21.86 -13.13
CA SER A 68 -7.81 -22.14 -14.47
C SER A 68 -6.62 -21.24 -14.85
N VAL A 69 -6.63 -19.98 -14.42
CA VAL A 69 -5.50 -19.06 -14.61
C VAL A 69 -4.31 -19.51 -13.76
N LEU A 70 -4.55 -19.75 -12.48
CA LEU A 70 -3.49 -20.15 -11.53
C LEU A 70 -2.81 -21.46 -11.97
N THR A 71 -3.56 -22.45 -12.46
CA THR A 71 -3.00 -23.76 -12.81
C THR A 71 -2.31 -23.80 -14.18
N LYS A 72 -2.71 -22.94 -15.12
CA LYS A 72 -2.22 -23.00 -16.51
C LYS A 72 -1.15 -21.97 -16.86
N ALA A 73 -1.03 -20.88 -16.10
CA ALA A 73 0.04 -19.91 -16.32
C ALA A 73 1.42 -20.55 -16.13
N SER A 74 2.42 -20.16 -16.93
CA SER A 74 3.80 -20.61 -16.77
C SER A 74 4.36 -20.16 -15.43
N LYS A 75 4.09 -18.91 -15.06
CA LYS A 75 4.38 -18.32 -13.73
C LYS A 75 3.18 -17.51 -13.25
N VAL A 76 3.02 -17.46 -11.94
CA VAL A 76 2.06 -16.59 -11.27
C VAL A 76 2.84 -15.66 -10.36
N VAL A 77 2.54 -14.37 -10.44
CA VAL A 77 3.17 -13.32 -9.63
C VAL A 77 2.08 -12.58 -8.84
N THR A 78 2.41 -12.15 -7.63
CA THR A 78 1.56 -11.25 -6.84
C THR A 78 2.42 -10.24 -6.08
N ILE A 79 1.75 -9.28 -5.39
CA ILE A 79 2.45 -8.13 -4.78
C ILE A 79 2.86 -8.35 -3.33
N SER A 80 2.36 -9.38 -2.65
CA SER A 80 2.63 -9.56 -1.23
C SER A 80 2.75 -11.03 -0.82
N PRO A 81 3.53 -11.35 0.23
CA PRO A 81 3.69 -12.71 0.73
C PRO A 81 2.37 -13.37 1.15
N SER A 82 1.50 -12.64 1.86
CA SER A 82 0.21 -13.17 2.31
C SER A 82 -0.68 -13.52 1.11
N CYS A 83 -0.79 -12.63 0.11
CA CYS A 83 -1.52 -12.95 -1.13
C CYS A 83 -0.86 -14.12 -1.88
N GLY A 84 0.47 -14.20 -1.90
CA GLY A 84 1.20 -15.32 -2.48
C GLY A 84 0.80 -16.65 -1.85
N THR A 85 0.84 -16.73 -0.54
CA THR A 85 0.44 -17.92 0.24
C THR A 85 -1.01 -18.35 -0.07
N ASP A 86 -1.91 -17.40 -0.20
CA ASP A 86 -3.31 -17.71 -0.48
C ASP A 86 -3.52 -18.19 -1.94
N LEU A 87 -2.85 -17.56 -2.90
CA LEU A 87 -2.87 -18.01 -4.29
C LEU A 87 -2.18 -19.38 -4.48
N GLU A 88 -1.11 -19.67 -3.72
CA GLU A 88 -0.46 -20.98 -3.70
C GLU A 88 -1.41 -22.08 -3.27
N LYS A 89 -2.19 -21.84 -2.20
CA LYS A 89 -3.22 -22.79 -1.73
C LYS A 89 -4.32 -23.01 -2.79
N LEU A 90 -4.78 -21.92 -3.43
CA LEU A 90 -5.81 -21.99 -4.45
C LEU A 90 -5.36 -22.71 -5.72
N GLY A 91 -4.16 -22.44 -6.19
CA GLY A 91 -3.59 -22.99 -7.42
C GLY A 91 -2.80 -24.28 -7.21
N ASN A 92 -2.55 -24.70 -5.96
CA ASN A 92 -1.66 -25.80 -5.58
C ASN A 92 -0.31 -25.72 -6.31
N ARG A 93 0.31 -24.54 -6.31
CA ARG A 93 1.57 -24.26 -7.02
C ARG A 93 2.32 -23.11 -6.36
N LYS A 94 3.63 -23.00 -6.66
CA LYS A 94 4.43 -21.86 -6.24
C LYS A 94 3.95 -20.55 -6.92
N VAL A 95 3.92 -19.48 -6.14
CA VAL A 95 3.63 -18.11 -6.59
C VAL A 95 4.84 -17.22 -6.26
N ASP A 96 5.30 -16.47 -7.23
CA ASP A 96 6.42 -15.55 -7.04
C ASP A 96 5.89 -14.20 -6.52
N VAL A 97 6.62 -13.56 -5.61
CA VAL A 97 6.21 -12.28 -5.02
C VAL A 97 7.12 -11.18 -5.56
N ILE A 98 6.52 -10.22 -6.28
CA ILE A 98 7.17 -8.99 -6.73
C ILE A 98 6.27 -7.83 -6.31
N THR A 99 6.69 -7.09 -5.29
CA THR A 99 5.89 -6.02 -4.69
C THR A 99 5.65 -4.85 -5.64
N ASN A 100 4.78 -3.91 -5.26
CA ASN A 100 4.81 -2.57 -5.81
C ASN A 100 6.15 -1.90 -5.46
N GLY A 101 6.48 -0.81 -6.12
CA GLY A 101 7.72 -0.11 -5.87
C GLY A 101 7.60 1.40 -6.14
N PHE A 102 8.61 2.13 -5.69
CA PHE A 102 8.77 3.56 -5.97
C PHE A 102 9.72 3.79 -7.14
N ASP A 103 9.55 4.93 -7.82
CA ASP A 103 10.51 5.42 -8.81
C ASP A 103 11.56 6.26 -8.09
N VAL A 104 12.83 5.91 -8.26
CA VAL A 104 13.94 6.64 -7.63
C VAL A 104 14.01 8.07 -8.16
N ASP A 105 13.72 8.25 -9.46
CA ASP A 105 13.82 9.55 -10.13
C ASP A 105 12.78 10.54 -9.61
N ASP A 106 11.62 10.07 -9.12
CA ASP A 106 10.61 10.91 -8.51
C ASP A 106 11.10 11.60 -7.21
N PHE A 107 12.13 11.05 -6.56
CA PHE A 107 12.66 11.51 -5.28
C PHE A 107 14.03 12.21 -5.39
N LEU A 108 14.46 12.53 -6.60
CA LEU A 108 15.67 13.33 -6.84
C LEU A 108 15.36 14.82 -6.66
N PHE A 109 15.30 15.26 -5.42
CA PHE A 109 15.11 16.67 -5.08
C PHE A 109 16.40 17.33 -4.63
N ASP A 110 16.42 18.67 -4.71
CA ASP A 110 17.45 19.48 -4.06
C ASP A 110 17.48 19.16 -2.55
N SER A 111 18.68 18.88 -2.03
CA SER A 111 18.94 18.60 -0.61
C SER A 111 18.50 19.73 0.34
N ASN A 112 18.12 20.91 -0.19
CA ASN A 112 17.67 22.08 0.55
C ASN A 112 16.16 22.11 0.85
N LEU A 113 15.40 21.07 0.54
CA LEU A 113 13.97 21.01 0.89
C LEU A 113 13.80 21.01 2.42
N LYS A 114 13.29 22.12 2.95
CA LYS A 114 13.00 22.23 4.39
C LYS A 114 11.78 21.39 4.74
N PRO A 115 11.80 20.66 5.87
CA PRO A 115 10.61 20.02 6.40
C PRO A 115 9.48 21.04 6.64
N LEU A 116 8.23 20.58 6.53
CA LEU A 116 7.08 21.38 6.96
C LEU A 116 7.14 21.55 8.48
N GLU A 117 6.69 22.72 8.94
CA GLU A 117 6.69 23.06 10.37
C GLU A 117 5.53 22.37 11.11
N GLY A 118 5.72 22.17 12.41
CA GLY A 118 4.72 21.61 13.32
C GLY A 118 4.84 20.10 13.54
N PHE A 119 4.20 19.61 14.60
CA PHE A 119 4.03 18.18 14.87
C PHE A 119 2.91 17.65 14.00
N MET A 120 3.24 17.22 12.79
CA MET A 120 2.27 16.97 11.72
C MET A 120 2.13 15.48 11.40
N PHE A 121 0.89 14.97 11.45
CA PHE A 121 0.48 13.71 10.83
C PHE A 121 -0.11 14.00 9.45
N HIS A 122 0.56 13.59 8.38
CA HIS A 122 0.14 13.86 7.01
C HIS A 122 -0.34 12.60 6.31
N HIS A 123 -1.63 12.53 6.02
CA HIS A 123 -2.18 11.50 5.13
C HIS A 123 -2.29 12.03 3.71
N ILE A 124 -1.72 11.33 2.75
CA ILE A 124 -1.70 11.71 1.34
C ILE A 124 -2.44 10.66 0.50
N GLY A 125 -3.40 11.10 -0.30
CA GLY A 125 -4.29 10.28 -1.12
C GLY A 125 -5.69 10.13 -0.54
N ALA A 126 -6.45 9.16 -1.04
CA ALA A 126 -7.84 8.96 -0.59
C ALA A 126 -7.90 8.37 0.83
N LEU A 127 -8.65 9.04 1.70
CA LEU A 127 -9.02 8.56 3.03
C LEU A 127 -10.53 8.29 3.01
N ASN A 128 -10.90 7.04 2.80
CA ASN A 128 -12.29 6.58 2.83
C ASN A 128 -12.70 6.10 4.23
N LYS A 129 -13.96 5.72 4.38
CA LYS A 129 -14.52 5.23 5.66
C LYS A 129 -13.70 4.08 6.25
N ASP A 130 -13.28 3.12 5.43
CA ASP A 130 -12.60 1.90 5.91
C ASP A 130 -11.15 2.16 6.32
N ARG A 131 -10.58 3.31 5.94
CA ARG A 131 -9.25 3.81 6.33
C ARG A 131 -9.28 4.86 7.42
N ASN A 132 -10.46 5.28 7.89
CA ASN A 132 -10.56 6.32 8.89
C ASN A 132 -9.99 5.83 10.24
N PRO A 133 -8.89 6.40 10.74
CA PRO A 133 -8.23 5.93 11.96
C PRO A 133 -8.88 6.56 13.21
N TYR A 134 -10.13 6.23 13.48
CA TYR A 134 -10.92 6.82 14.56
C TYR A 134 -10.28 6.72 15.94
N THR A 135 -9.52 5.65 16.22
CA THR A 135 -8.79 5.49 17.49
C THR A 135 -7.65 6.51 17.61
N LEU A 136 -6.93 6.79 16.52
CA LEU A 136 -5.92 7.85 16.52
C LEU A 136 -6.55 9.21 16.82
N TRP A 137 -7.73 9.51 16.26
CA TRP A 137 -8.39 10.78 16.54
C TRP A 137 -8.79 10.93 18.00
N LYS A 138 -9.19 9.82 18.66
CA LYS A 138 -9.46 9.81 20.11
C LYS A 138 -8.18 10.06 20.90
N VAL A 139 -7.08 9.38 20.58
CA VAL A 139 -5.78 9.56 21.23
C VAL A 139 -5.32 11.02 21.13
N LEU A 140 -5.33 11.58 19.91
CA LEU A 140 -4.90 12.96 19.69
C LEU A 140 -5.81 13.96 20.43
N GLY A 141 -7.14 13.72 20.44
CA GLY A 141 -8.10 14.55 21.17
C GLY A 141 -7.88 14.51 22.69
N GLU A 142 -7.55 13.36 23.27
CA GLU A 142 -7.22 13.22 24.69
C GLU A 142 -5.93 13.96 25.02
N LEU A 143 -4.85 13.74 24.24
CA LEU A 143 -3.58 14.42 24.44
C LEU A 143 -3.70 15.94 24.30
N CYS A 144 -4.55 16.44 23.40
CA CYS A 144 -4.83 17.87 23.29
C CYS A 144 -5.53 18.46 24.50
N LYS A 145 -6.36 17.67 25.19
CA LYS A 145 -7.01 18.08 26.46
C LYS A 145 -6.03 18.08 27.63
N GLU A 146 -5.13 17.09 27.67
CA GLU A 146 -4.15 16.93 28.73
C GLU A 146 -2.99 17.93 28.63
N ASN A 147 -2.62 18.34 27.41
CA ASN A 147 -1.43 19.16 27.16
C ASN A 147 -1.73 20.28 26.14
N PRO A 148 -1.90 21.55 26.59
CA PRO A 148 -2.13 22.69 25.69
C PRO A 148 -0.98 22.95 24.68
N GLU A 149 0.28 22.66 25.05
CA GLU A 149 1.42 22.79 24.14
C GLU A 149 1.34 21.77 23.03
N PHE A 150 0.99 20.51 23.33
CA PHE A 150 0.75 19.48 22.32
C PHE A 150 -0.35 19.91 21.36
N LYS A 151 -1.46 20.47 21.88
CA LYS A 151 -2.55 20.98 21.03
C LYS A 151 -2.10 22.08 20.08
N LYS A 152 -1.24 22.98 20.56
CA LYS A 152 -0.69 24.09 19.76
C LYS A 152 0.22 23.59 18.63
N ASP A 153 1.02 22.55 18.89
CA ASP A 153 2.00 22.01 17.95
C ASP A 153 1.37 21.04 16.94
N LEU A 154 0.25 20.39 17.30
CA LEU A 154 -0.40 19.35 16.48
C LEU A 154 -1.00 19.91 15.18
N ILE A 155 -0.66 19.27 14.08
CA ILE A 155 -1.29 19.46 12.77
C ILE A 155 -1.71 18.09 12.21
N ILE A 156 -2.95 17.99 11.76
CA ILE A 156 -3.48 16.84 11.02
C ILE A 156 -3.69 17.31 9.57
N LYS A 157 -2.88 16.80 8.65
CA LYS A 157 -2.95 17.25 7.26
C LYS A 157 -3.48 16.15 6.35
N PHE A 158 -4.44 16.52 5.52
CA PHE A 158 -4.96 15.68 4.46
C PHE A 158 -4.64 16.30 3.11
N THR A 159 -4.06 15.52 2.21
CA THR A 159 -3.88 15.90 0.81
C THR A 159 -4.59 14.86 -0.07
N GLY A 160 -5.64 15.28 -0.76
CA GLY A 160 -6.51 14.45 -1.58
C GLY A 160 -7.93 14.30 -1.02
N LYS A 161 -8.67 13.33 -1.57
CA LYS A 161 -10.08 13.11 -1.22
C LYS A 161 -10.19 12.52 0.20
N THR A 162 -10.95 13.16 1.06
CA THR A 162 -11.22 12.73 2.43
C THR A 162 -12.71 12.65 2.66
N ASP A 163 -13.20 11.51 3.15
CA ASP A 163 -14.62 11.31 3.46
C ASP A 163 -15.05 12.17 4.67
N ALA A 164 -16.31 12.63 4.64
CA ALA A 164 -16.88 13.49 5.68
C ALA A 164 -16.79 12.86 7.09
N ILE A 165 -16.90 11.54 7.19
CA ILE A 165 -16.84 10.81 8.47
C ILE A 165 -15.54 11.08 9.23
N ALA A 166 -14.43 11.32 8.56
CA ALA A 166 -13.17 11.66 9.21
C ALA A 166 -13.25 13.03 9.91
N PHE A 167 -13.88 14.04 9.26
CA PHE A 167 -14.08 15.36 9.85
C PHE A 167 -15.07 15.33 11.01
N ASP A 168 -16.13 14.50 10.91
CA ASP A 168 -17.09 14.32 12.00
C ASP A 168 -16.41 13.72 13.24
N ASP A 169 -15.55 12.72 13.06
CA ASP A 169 -14.79 12.13 14.16
C ASP A 169 -13.76 13.11 14.75
N LEU A 170 -13.07 13.90 13.93
CA LEU A 170 -12.14 14.94 14.39
C LEU A 170 -12.87 16.03 15.19
N LYS A 171 -14.06 16.46 14.73
CA LYS A 171 -14.93 17.40 15.46
C LYS A 171 -15.38 16.83 16.80
N LYS A 172 -15.83 15.56 16.81
CA LYS A 172 -16.25 14.86 18.03
C LYS A 172 -15.14 14.78 19.08
N ASN A 173 -13.88 14.67 18.64
CA ASN A 173 -12.73 14.62 19.52
C ASN A 173 -12.12 16.00 19.84
N GLY A 174 -12.70 17.11 19.35
CA GLY A 174 -12.30 18.49 19.67
C GLY A 174 -10.98 18.93 19.03
N ILE A 175 -10.60 18.32 17.91
CA ILE A 175 -9.33 18.59 17.17
C ILE A 175 -9.55 18.99 15.71
N LEU A 176 -10.77 19.40 15.36
CA LEU A 176 -11.05 19.86 14.00
C LEU A 176 -10.24 21.12 13.62
N ASP A 177 -9.99 22.01 14.58
CA ASP A 177 -9.21 23.23 14.38
C ASP A 177 -7.72 22.95 14.07
N ASN A 178 -7.24 21.74 14.37
CA ASN A 178 -5.89 21.29 14.05
C ASN A 178 -5.75 20.72 12.62
N VAL A 179 -6.85 20.73 11.84
CA VAL A 179 -6.89 20.09 10.52
C VAL A 179 -6.54 21.07 9.41
N GLN A 180 -5.66 20.64 8.53
CA GLN A 180 -5.38 21.27 7.25
C GLN A 180 -5.76 20.34 6.12
N LYS A 181 -6.51 20.82 5.14
CA LYS A 181 -6.89 20.06 3.95
C LYS A 181 -6.36 20.73 2.69
N THR A 182 -5.79 19.93 1.81
CA THR A 182 -5.43 20.30 0.43
C THR A 182 -6.11 19.29 -0.50
N ASP A 183 -6.70 19.78 -1.57
CA ASP A 183 -7.32 18.91 -2.57
C ASP A 183 -6.27 18.18 -3.42
N TYR A 184 -6.71 17.53 -4.50
CA TYR A 184 -5.83 16.80 -5.40
C TYR A 184 -4.70 17.69 -5.94
N LEU A 185 -3.48 17.17 -5.92
CA LEU A 185 -2.28 17.80 -6.45
C LEU A 185 -1.63 16.90 -7.50
N PRO A 186 -0.89 17.47 -8.46
CA PRO A 186 -0.05 16.71 -9.38
C PRO A 186 0.95 15.82 -8.64
N HIS A 187 1.31 14.69 -9.24
CA HIS A 187 2.19 13.69 -8.61
C HIS A 187 3.53 14.28 -8.12
N SER A 188 4.17 15.11 -8.93
CA SER A 188 5.45 15.76 -8.57
C SER A 188 5.36 16.64 -7.31
N GLU A 189 4.23 17.33 -7.11
CA GLU A 189 3.99 18.11 -5.90
C GLU A 189 3.70 17.22 -4.69
N VAL A 190 2.97 16.12 -4.90
CA VAL A 190 2.68 15.14 -3.86
C VAL A 190 3.96 14.50 -3.33
N VAL A 191 4.87 14.07 -4.22
CA VAL A 191 6.14 13.46 -3.81
C VAL A 191 7.01 14.46 -3.04
N LYS A 192 7.03 15.72 -3.45
CA LYS A 192 7.70 16.80 -2.71
C LYS A 192 7.10 16.98 -1.31
N LEU A 193 5.78 16.97 -1.19
CA LEU A 193 5.11 17.05 0.11
C LEU A 193 5.42 15.83 1.00
N MET A 194 5.52 14.62 0.43
CA MET A 194 5.92 13.42 1.19
C MET A 194 7.30 13.61 1.82
N THR A 195 8.29 14.10 1.06
CA THR A 195 9.66 14.34 1.57
C THR A 195 9.74 15.45 2.62
N GLN A 196 8.83 16.41 2.59
CA GLN A 196 8.80 17.50 3.56
C GLN A 196 7.95 17.19 4.81
N SER A 197 7.14 16.15 4.79
CA SER A 197 6.20 15.84 5.89
C SER A 197 6.94 15.33 7.13
N PRO A 198 6.68 15.90 8.32
CA PRO A 198 7.29 15.42 9.56
C PRO A 198 6.97 13.97 9.87
N ILE A 199 5.71 13.54 9.72
CA ILE A 199 5.25 12.17 9.91
C ILE A 199 4.25 11.85 8.81
N LEU A 200 4.45 10.72 8.11
CA LEU A 200 3.53 10.20 7.11
C LEU A 200 2.56 9.20 7.75
N LEU A 201 1.26 9.45 7.62
CA LEU A 201 0.21 8.61 8.16
C LEU A 201 -0.23 7.57 7.14
N LEU A 202 0.08 6.30 7.39
CA LEU A 202 -0.30 5.15 6.58
C LEU A 202 -1.42 4.38 7.27
N ALA A 203 -2.67 4.59 6.85
CA ALA A 203 -3.81 3.79 7.32
C ALA A 203 -4.18 2.74 6.28
N LEU A 204 -4.26 1.48 6.70
CA LEU A 204 -4.79 0.38 5.90
C LEU A 204 -6.31 0.31 6.00
N ASN A 205 -6.97 -0.38 5.06
CA ASN A 205 -8.41 -0.66 5.17
C ASN A 205 -8.65 -1.59 6.36
N ASN A 206 -9.62 -1.27 7.20
CA ASN A 206 -10.10 -2.18 8.25
C ASN A 206 -11.16 -3.12 7.68
N THR A 207 -10.73 -4.05 6.85
CA THR A 207 -11.55 -5.03 6.13
C THR A 207 -10.99 -6.43 6.34
N PRO A 208 -11.79 -7.50 6.16
CA PRO A 208 -11.26 -8.86 6.07
C PRO A 208 -10.17 -8.94 4.99
N ASN A 209 -9.19 -9.82 5.16
CA ASN A 209 -8.09 -10.03 4.22
C ASN A 209 -7.12 -8.84 4.03
N ASN A 210 -7.08 -7.91 4.97
CA ASN A 210 -6.21 -6.74 4.90
C ASN A 210 -4.72 -7.03 5.15
N ALA A 211 -4.36 -8.24 5.59
CA ALA A 211 -2.98 -8.60 5.92
C ALA A 211 -2.03 -8.50 4.71
N GLY A 212 -2.52 -8.85 3.51
CA GLY A 212 -1.74 -8.80 2.26
C GLY A 212 -1.85 -7.47 1.50
N VAL A 213 -2.53 -6.46 2.04
CA VAL A 213 -2.72 -5.18 1.34
C VAL A 213 -1.44 -4.35 1.37
N LEU A 214 -0.78 -4.23 0.21
CA LEU A 214 0.39 -3.38 -0.01
C LEU A 214 0.05 -2.27 -1.01
N SER A 215 -0.33 -1.09 -0.49
CA SER A 215 -0.59 0.06 -1.36
C SER A 215 0.71 0.64 -1.92
N GLY A 216 0.67 1.19 -3.14
CA GLY A 216 1.81 1.91 -3.72
C GLY A 216 2.35 3.03 -2.82
N LYS A 217 1.47 3.66 -2.06
CA LYS A 217 1.77 4.70 -1.08
C LYS A 217 2.84 4.29 -0.03
N LEU A 218 2.81 3.03 0.42
CA LEU A 218 3.82 2.52 1.35
C LEU A 218 5.23 2.70 0.77
N PHE A 219 5.43 2.34 -0.48
CA PHE A 219 6.74 2.39 -1.13
C PHE A 219 7.19 3.83 -1.40
N GLU A 220 6.28 4.71 -1.79
CA GLU A 220 6.57 6.14 -1.92
C GLU A 220 6.93 6.77 -0.57
N TYR A 221 6.26 6.36 0.51
CA TYR A 221 6.58 6.80 1.88
C TYR A 221 7.96 6.31 2.34
N LEU A 222 8.35 5.08 1.97
CA LEU A 222 9.70 4.57 2.22
C LEU A 222 10.75 5.44 1.50
N ALA A 223 10.50 5.77 0.22
CA ALA A 223 11.39 6.60 -0.59
C ALA A 223 11.50 8.04 -0.08
N ALA A 224 10.43 8.58 0.51
CA ALA A 224 10.42 9.90 1.13
C ALA A 224 11.32 9.98 2.38
N LYS A 225 11.73 8.84 2.96
CA LYS A 225 12.62 8.75 4.13
C LYS A 225 12.13 9.56 5.32
N ARG A 226 10.83 9.53 5.58
CA ARG A 226 10.17 10.20 6.71
C ARG A 226 9.59 9.16 7.67
N PRO A 227 9.45 9.47 8.97
CA PRO A 227 8.76 8.59 9.91
C PRO A 227 7.39 8.20 9.41
N ILE A 228 7.09 6.90 9.38
CA ILE A 228 5.78 6.38 8.98
C ILE A 228 5.03 5.92 10.23
N PHE A 229 3.87 6.54 10.49
CA PHE A 229 2.91 6.08 11.48
C PHE A 229 1.88 5.19 10.80
N GLY A 230 2.05 3.87 10.96
CA GLY A 230 1.18 2.87 10.35
C GLY A 230 0.01 2.50 11.25
N ILE A 231 -1.19 2.34 10.68
CA ILE A 231 -2.38 1.83 11.36
C ILE A 231 -2.94 0.67 10.55
N GLY A 232 -2.97 -0.50 11.17
CA GLY A 232 -3.35 -1.76 10.54
C GLY A 232 -2.98 -2.96 11.41
N PRO A 233 -3.16 -4.19 10.89
CA PRO A 233 -2.74 -5.38 11.62
C PRO A 233 -1.22 -5.41 11.83
N PRO A 234 -0.73 -5.65 13.06
CA PRO A 234 0.71 -5.71 13.35
C PRO A 234 1.44 -6.87 12.66
N ASN A 235 0.71 -7.88 12.21
CA ASN A 235 1.20 -9.03 11.46
C ASN A 235 0.97 -8.93 9.94
N ALA A 236 0.55 -7.76 9.43
CA ALA A 236 0.39 -7.53 8.01
C ALA A 236 1.75 -7.44 7.28
N ASP A 237 1.75 -7.73 5.98
CA ASP A 237 2.94 -7.61 5.14
C ASP A 237 3.51 -6.17 5.16
N ALA A 238 2.64 -5.16 5.23
CA ALA A 238 3.06 -3.77 5.40
C ALA A 238 3.82 -3.53 6.72
N ALA A 239 3.40 -4.18 7.82
CA ALA A 239 4.09 -4.10 9.10
C ALA A 239 5.49 -4.74 9.04
N ALA A 240 5.60 -5.88 8.37
CA ALA A 240 6.89 -6.54 8.16
C ALA A 240 7.85 -5.65 7.37
N ILE A 241 7.37 -4.98 6.32
CA ILE A 241 8.17 -4.03 5.52
C ILE A 241 8.62 -2.82 6.37
N LEU A 242 7.72 -2.22 7.17
CA LEU A 242 8.06 -1.10 8.03
C LEU A 242 9.14 -1.47 9.06
N ASN A 243 9.02 -2.66 9.67
CA ASN A 243 9.99 -3.17 10.63
C ASN A 243 11.35 -3.44 9.98
N GLU A 244 11.37 -4.12 8.84
CA GLU A 244 12.58 -4.44 8.09
C GLU A 244 13.32 -3.18 7.67
N THR A 245 12.59 -2.20 7.15
CA THR A 245 13.18 -0.94 6.66
C THR A 245 13.45 0.07 7.77
N LYS A 246 13.02 -0.18 8.99
CA LYS A 246 13.08 0.75 10.13
C LYS A 246 12.43 2.11 9.82
N ALA A 247 11.50 2.15 8.88
CA ALA A 247 10.84 3.38 8.44
C ALA A 247 9.72 3.83 9.39
N GLY A 248 9.21 2.93 10.23
CA GLY A 248 8.11 3.22 11.15
C GLY A 248 7.59 1.97 11.84
N SER A 249 6.39 2.07 12.39
CA SER A 249 5.72 0.95 13.06
C SER A 249 4.25 0.87 12.63
N MET A 250 3.68 -0.34 12.69
CA MET A 250 2.26 -0.59 12.48
C MET A 250 1.59 -0.86 13.82
N ILE A 251 0.50 -0.13 14.11
CA ILE A 251 -0.26 -0.25 15.36
C ILE A 251 -1.67 -0.72 15.00
N HIS A 252 -2.22 -1.65 15.78
CA HIS A 252 -3.57 -2.17 15.53
C HIS A 252 -4.62 -1.07 15.57
N PHE A 253 -5.66 -1.20 14.76
CA PHE A 253 -6.75 -0.22 14.62
C PHE A 253 -7.37 0.21 15.96
N ASP A 254 -7.48 -0.71 16.92
CA ASP A 254 -8.14 -0.51 18.21
C ASP A 254 -7.16 -0.36 19.39
N ASP A 255 -5.85 -0.39 19.15
CA ASP A 255 -4.83 -0.29 20.19
C ASP A 255 -4.62 1.17 20.62
N PHE A 256 -5.48 1.64 21.51
CA PHE A 256 -5.45 3.01 22.02
C PHE A 256 -4.16 3.32 22.77
N GLU A 257 -3.72 2.44 23.67
CA GLU A 257 -2.54 2.65 24.51
C GLU A 257 -1.24 2.59 23.68
N GLY A 258 -1.17 1.65 22.75
CA GLY A 258 -0.05 1.56 21.80
C GLY A 258 0.05 2.81 20.93
N MET A 259 -1.07 3.32 20.42
CA MET A 259 -1.13 4.58 19.66
C MET A 259 -0.70 5.77 20.53
N LYS A 260 -1.22 5.90 21.77
CA LYS A 260 -0.88 6.99 22.70
C LYS A 260 0.62 6.99 23.00
N THR A 261 1.16 5.83 23.31
CA THR A 261 2.61 5.64 23.58
C THR A 261 3.45 6.07 22.38
N GLN A 262 3.10 5.62 21.18
CA GLN A 262 3.86 5.95 19.98
C GLN A 262 3.74 7.42 19.58
N VAL A 263 2.56 8.03 19.73
CA VAL A 263 2.36 9.48 19.50
C VAL A 263 3.23 10.29 20.45
N LEU A 264 3.26 9.95 21.74
CA LEU A 264 4.09 10.64 22.73
C LEU A 264 5.60 10.47 22.45
N ASN A 265 6.02 9.28 22.02
CA ASN A 265 7.41 9.05 21.60
C ASN A 265 7.80 9.94 20.42
N LEU A 266 6.95 10.02 19.39
CA LEU A 266 7.19 10.89 18.23
C LEU A 266 7.15 12.38 18.63
N TYR A 267 6.25 12.77 19.53
CA TYR A 267 6.19 14.14 20.03
C TYR A 267 7.46 14.54 20.80
N ASN A 268 7.97 13.66 21.66
CA ASN A 268 9.24 13.88 22.36
C ASN A 268 10.40 14.01 21.37
N LYS A 269 10.45 13.18 20.31
CA LYS A 269 11.45 13.33 19.25
C LYS A 269 11.31 14.65 18.50
N TYR A 270 10.09 15.10 18.23
CA TYR A 270 9.82 16.39 17.62
C TYR A 270 10.34 17.55 18.48
N LYS A 271 10.02 17.57 19.77
CA LYS A 271 10.48 18.61 20.73
C LYS A 271 11.99 18.65 20.86
N ASN A 272 12.67 17.52 20.72
CA ASN A 272 14.13 17.41 20.80
C ASN A 272 14.83 17.55 19.42
N ASN A 273 14.10 17.88 18.35
CA ASN A 273 14.62 17.95 16.97
C ASN A 273 15.32 16.66 16.50
N THR A 274 14.87 15.51 16.99
CA THR A 274 15.39 14.17 16.64
C THR A 274 14.39 13.32 15.84
N LEU A 275 13.38 13.96 15.27
CA LEU A 275 12.37 13.29 14.44
C LEU A 275 12.94 12.98 13.05
N VAL A 276 13.81 12.01 13.00
CA VAL A 276 14.47 11.53 11.77
C VAL A 276 14.26 10.03 11.61
N VAL A 277 14.35 9.54 10.39
CA VAL A 277 14.32 8.12 10.04
C VAL A 277 15.62 7.74 9.35
N THR A 278 16.20 6.64 9.80
CA THR A 278 17.31 5.98 9.12
C THR A 278 16.73 4.74 8.41
N SER A 279 16.03 4.97 7.30
CA SER A 279 15.51 3.87 6.48
C SER A 279 16.67 3.06 5.92
N ALA A 280 16.56 1.73 6.02
CA ALA A 280 17.54 0.78 5.52
C ALA A 280 16.89 -0.16 4.47
N ALA A 281 17.70 -0.69 3.57
CA ALA A 281 17.29 -1.74 2.64
C ALA A 281 16.04 -1.43 1.79
N ILE A 282 15.79 -0.14 1.45
CA ILE A 282 14.62 0.25 0.64
C ILE A 282 14.83 0.02 -0.86
N ASP A 283 16.07 -0.09 -1.34
CA ASP A 283 16.41 -0.17 -2.77
C ASP A 283 15.76 -1.38 -3.46
N LYS A 284 15.56 -2.48 -2.72
CA LYS A 284 14.88 -3.67 -3.26
C LYS A 284 13.41 -3.41 -3.63
N PHE A 285 12.83 -2.32 -3.13
CA PHE A 285 11.49 -1.86 -3.47
C PHE A 285 11.49 -0.77 -4.54
N SER A 286 12.61 -0.52 -5.22
CA SER A 286 12.60 0.35 -6.39
C SER A 286 11.91 -0.32 -7.58
N ARG A 287 11.28 0.46 -8.45
CA ARG A 287 10.71 -0.06 -9.72
C ARG A 287 11.75 -0.75 -10.57
N LYS A 288 13.01 -0.30 -10.50
CA LYS A 288 14.14 -0.94 -11.18
C LYS A 288 14.34 -2.38 -10.67
N SER A 289 14.42 -2.57 -9.35
CA SER A 289 14.56 -3.91 -8.75
C SER A 289 13.35 -4.81 -9.04
N CYS A 290 12.13 -4.26 -9.05
CA CYS A 290 10.93 -5.00 -9.45
C CYS A 290 11.00 -5.42 -10.93
N ALA A 291 11.47 -4.54 -11.83
CA ALA A 291 11.61 -4.85 -13.25
C ALA A 291 12.71 -5.92 -13.50
N GLU A 292 13.81 -5.87 -12.75
CA GLU A 292 14.86 -6.91 -12.78
C GLU A 292 14.31 -8.28 -12.34
N ALA A 293 13.48 -8.31 -11.29
CA ALA A 293 12.83 -9.54 -10.86
C ALA A 293 11.88 -10.11 -11.93
N PHE A 294 11.08 -9.27 -12.58
CA PHE A 294 10.26 -9.69 -13.72
C PHE A 294 11.09 -10.18 -14.91
N ALA A 295 12.19 -9.52 -15.24
CA ALA A 295 13.09 -9.93 -16.31
C ALA A 295 13.68 -11.33 -16.04
N ASN A 296 14.05 -11.61 -14.79
CA ASN A 296 14.54 -12.92 -14.41
C ASN A 296 13.46 -14.00 -14.59
N LEU A 297 12.22 -13.76 -14.18
CA LEU A 297 11.11 -14.69 -14.41
C LEU A 297 10.83 -14.91 -15.90
N LEU A 298 10.92 -13.86 -16.73
CA LEU A 298 10.77 -13.98 -18.18
C LEU A 298 11.87 -14.86 -18.77
N ASN A 299 13.13 -14.67 -18.36
CA ASN A 299 14.25 -15.48 -18.80
C ASN A 299 14.04 -16.96 -18.44
N GLU A 300 13.55 -17.25 -17.20
CA GLU A 300 13.29 -18.63 -16.77
C GLU A 300 12.26 -19.35 -17.65
N ILE A 301 11.25 -18.65 -18.19
CA ILE A 301 10.19 -19.28 -18.98
C ILE A 301 10.43 -19.23 -20.48
N THR A 302 11.39 -18.44 -20.96
CA THR A 302 11.71 -18.28 -22.40
C THR A 302 12.97 -19.03 -22.85
N VAL A 303 13.87 -19.38 -21.91
CA VAL A 303 15.04 -20.23 -22.23
C VAL A 303 14.56 -21.66 -22.50
N LYS A 304 14.76 -22.12 -23.73
CA LYS A 304 14.51 -23.49 -24.13
C LYS A 304 15.78 -24.33 -23.95
#